data_977a0d03a6e79645e917bcef20ba61ab
#
_entry.id   977a0d03a6e79645e917bcef20ba61ab
#
_cell.length_a   1.000
_cell.length_b   1.000
_cell.length_c   1.000
_cell.angle_alpha   90.00
_cell.angle_beta   90.00
_cell.angle_gamma   90.00
#
_symmetry.space_group_name_H-M   'P 1'
#
loop_
_entity.id
_entity.type
_entity.pdbx_description
1 polymer ?
#
loop_
_entity_poly.entity_id
_entity_poly.type
_entity_poly.pdbx_seq_one_letter_code
_entity_poly.pdbx_strand_id
1 'polypeptide(L)'
;VRLVSASAYMDLTMPLVQYRTHGIHRNNQGKIVCPNRIIAKVSREEVARKFFSPPAEKMLHRLKEQGKITGQQAEMARQIPMAQDLTAEADSGGHTDNRPALCLFPTMKALRDEMARQHDYGIPLRVGLAGGIATPESAAAAFAMGAAYILTGSVNQSCVEADTSPLVKKMLAEARQADVIMAPAADMFEMGVKVQVLKRGTMFSMRGTKLYDIYRTHDRFEDVPEDQRKLVEETFLKSSFEEEWENTRAFFGRRDPVQVDRAQKDPKHKMALVFRSYLGQASLWAKSGVPDRAIDYQIWCGPAMGAFNEWVKGSILEPPQNRKTVTVALNLLYGAAVILRLNGLKNQGIDLSVAPDMVSPITDARLSSLCKCDFDGVNGKVF
;
A
#
# COMPACT_ATOMS: atom_id res chain seq x y z
N VAL A 1 15.27 6.51 -10.02
CA VAL A 1 13.97 5.81 -10.10
C VAL A 1 13.07 6.61 -11.03
N ARG A 2 12.50 5.97 -12.07
CA ARG A 2 11.62 6.63 -13.07
C ARG A 2 10.13 6.40 -12.84
N LEU A 3 9.77 5.52 -11.93
CA LEU A 3 8.39 5.23 -11.55
C LEU A 3 8.30 5.16 -10.03
N VAL A 4 7.38 5.89 -9.43
CA VAL A 4 7.06 5.82 -8.01
C VAL A 4 5.59 5.52 -7.81
N SER A 5 5.29 4.74 -6.77
CA SER A 5 3.92 4.56 -6.28
C SER A 5 3.72 5.52 -5.11
N ALA A 6 2.77 6.44 -5.26
CA ALA A 6 2.40 7.38 -4.22
C ALA A 6 1.11 6.90 -3.56
N SER A 7 1.19 6.57 -2.27
CA SER A 7 -0.01 6.38 -1.45
C SER A 7 -0.58 7.74 -1.11
N ALA A 8 -1.64 8.13 -1.80
CA ALA A 8 -2.21 9.46 -1.72
C ALA A 8 -3.31 9.50 -0.67
N TYR A 9 -2.93 9.40 0.60
CA TYR A 9 -3.85 9.62 1.72
C TYR A 9 -4.11 11.10 1.95
N MET A 10 -3.18 11.95 1.50
CA MET A 10 -3.22 13.40 1.67
C MET A 10 -2.91 14.14 0.37
N ASP A 11 -2.83 15.45 0.45
CA ASP A 11 -2.64 16.36 -0.68
C ASP A 11 -1.31 16.15 -1.41
N LEU A 12 -1.21 16.71 -2.63
CA LEU A 12 0.03 16.77 -3.39
C LEU A 12 1.11 17.51 -2.60
N THR A 13 2.32 16.96 -2.59
CA THR A 13 3.46 17.57 -1.91
C THR A 13 4.42 18.22 -2.91
N MET A 14 5.14 19.26 -2.48
CA MET A 14 6.15 19.94 -3.31
C MET A 14 7.23 18.99 -3.87
N PRO A 15 7.79 18.05 -3.07
CA PRO A 15 8.74 17.07 -3.60
C PRO A 15 8.15 16.18 -4.70
N LEU A 16 6.87 15.79 -4.59
CA LEU A 16 6.22 14.96 -5.60
C LEU A 16 6.02 15.72 -6.92
N VAL A 17 5.62 17.01 -6.84
CA VAL A 17 5.52 17.88 -8.03
C VAL A 17 6.90 18.10 -8.65
N GLN A 18 7.92 18.36 -7.86
CA GLN A 18 9.30 18.50 -8.33
C GLN A 18 9.78 17.22 -9.01
N TYR A 19 9.54 16.04 -8.42
CA TYR A 19 9.86 14.75 -9.03
C TYR A 19 9.16 14.58 -10.37
N ARG A 20 7.85 14.86 -10.45
CA ARG A 20 7.06 14.70 -11.67
C ARG A 20 7.56 15.60 -12.80
N THR A 21 7.94 16.83 -12.51
CA THR A 21 8.37 17.84 -13.48
C THR A 21 9.85 17.75 -13.86
N HIS A 22 10.65 17.02 -13.10
CA HIS A 22 12.08 16.89 -13.35
C HIS A 22 12.34 16.17 -14.67
N GLY A 23 13.13 16.83 -15.56
CA GLY A 23 13.49 16.28 -16.87
C GLY A 23 12.36 16.32 -17.91
N ILE A 24 11.24 17.01 -17.66
CA ILE A 24 10.18 17.23 -18.64
C ILE A 24 10.72 18.01 -19.83
N HIS A 25 10.43 17.55 -21.04
CA HIS A 25 10.91 18.15 -22.29
C HIS A 25 9.96 17.84 -23.46
N ARG A 26 10.15 18.50 -24.59
CA ARG A 26 9.52 18.11 -25.85
C ARG A 26 10.45 17.21 -26.64
N ASN A 27 9.92 16.14 -27.22
CA ASN A 27 10.66 15.30 -28.16
C ASN A 27 10.73 15.94 -29.57
N ASN A 28 11.40 15.29 -30.51
CA ASN A 28 11.54 15.76 -31.92
C ASN A 28 10.21 15.92 -32.64
N GLN A 29 9.11 15.35 -32.16
CA GLN A 29 7.77 15.46 -32.69
C GLN A 29 6.93 16.54 -31.95
N GLY A 30 7.53 17.34 -31.09
CA GLY A 30 6.87 18.37 -30.28
C GLY A 30 6.02 17.83 -29.12
N LYS A 31 5.93 16.52 -28.91
CA LYS A 31 5.18 15.91 -27.80
C LYS A 31 5.91 16.09 -26.48
N ILE A 32 5.16 16.42 -25.44
CA ILE A 32 5.70 16.50 -24.07
C ILE A 32 6.04 15.10 -23.57
N VAL A 33 7.28 14.93 -23.17
CA VAL A 33 7.80 13.72 -22.54
C VAL A 33 8.09 14.01 -21.08
N CYS A 34 7.46 13.24 -20.19
CA CYS A 34 7.72 13.29 -18.76
C CYS A 34 8.35 11.95 -18.33
N PRO A 35 9.67 11.92 -18.10
CA PRO A 35 10.38 10.68 -17.82
C PRO A 35 10.00 10.07 -16.46
N ASN A 36 9.59 10.92 -15.50
CA ASN A 36 9.24 10.50 -14.17
C ASN A 36 7.73 10.25 -14.08
N ARG A 37 7.35 9.03 -13.73
CA ARG A 37 5.95 8.58 -13.66
C ARG A 37 5.51 8.38 -12.22
N ILE A 38 4.21 8.61 -11.98
CA ILE A 38 3.57 8.39 -10.69
C ILE A 38 2.39 7.46 -10.91
N ILE A 39 2.31 6.40 -10.10
CA ILE A 39 1.09 5.64 -9.88
C ILE A 39 0.49 6.15 -8.58
N ALA A 40 -0.64 6.83 -8.64
CA ALA A 40 -1.32 7.33 -7.45
C ALA A 40 -2.28 6.28 -6.92
N LYS A 41 -2.13 5.83 -5.66
CA LYS A 41 -3.08 4.92 -4.99
C LYS A 41 -4.02 5.75 -4.14
N VAL A 42 -5.30 5.70 -4.45
CA VAL A 42 -6.33 6.57 -3.84
C VAL A 42 -7.63 5.82 -3.58
N SER A 43 -8.33 6.25 -2.52
CA SER A 43 -9.68 5.78 -2.15
C SER A 43 -10.71 6.93 -2.14
N ARG A 44 -10.28 8.18 -2.42
CA ARG A 44 -11.09 9.40 -2.35
C ARG A 44 -11.07 10.17 -3.65
N GLU A 45 -12.25 10.59 -4.11
CA GLU A 45 -12.43 11.27 -5.40
C GLU A 45 -11.73 12.63 -5.44
N GLU A 46 -11.78 13.40 -4.36
CA GLU A 46 -11.14 14.71 -4.27
C GLU A 46 -9.61 14.64 -4.41
N VAL A 47 -9.01 13.56 -3.91
CA VAL A 47 -7.58 13.30 -4.07
C VAL A 47 -7.27 12.81 -5.48
N ALA A 48 -8.09 11.88 -6.00
CA ALA A 48 -7.95 11.37 -7.37
C ALA A 48 -8.00 12.50 -8.40
N ARG A 49 -8.93 13.45 -8.23
CA ARG A 49 -9.05 14.63 -9.09
C ARG A 49 -7.76 15.44 -9.14
N LYS A 50 -7.10 15.65 -8.00
CA LYS A 50 -5.82 16.38 -7.94
C LYS A 50 -4.71 15.66 -8.69
N PHE A 51 -4.68 14.33 -8.65
CA PHE A 51 -3.69 13.55 -9.40
C PHE A 51 -3.96 13.49 -10.90
N PHE A 52 -5.22 13.48 -11.31
CA PHE A 52 -5.58 13.57 -12.73
C PHE A 52 -5.52 15.00 -13.28
N SER A 53 -5.37 16.00 -12.42
CA SER A 53 -5.15 17.40 -12.83
C SER A 53 -3.68 17.71 -13.06
N PRO A 54 -3.35 18.79 -13.79
CA PRO A 54 -2.00 19.34 -13.78
C PRO A 54 -1.55 19.76 -12.36
N PRO A 55 -0.23 19.91 -12.12
CA PRO A 55 0.25 20.50 -10.88
C PRO A 55 -0.37 21.87 -10.60
N ALA A 56 -0.73 22.13 -9.34
CA ALA A 56 -1.32 23.40 -8.97
C ALA A 56 -0.37 24.59 -9.26
N GLU A 57 -0.88 25.69 -9.82
CA GLU A 57 -0.12 26.86 -10.21
C GLU A 57 0.79 27.41 -9.10
N LYS A 58 0.27 27.50 -7.87
CA LYS A 58 1.03 27.96 -6.71
C LYS A 58 2.28 27.09 -6.45
N MET A 59 2.22 25.78 -6.76
CA MET A 59 3.33 24.87 -6.58
C MET A 59 4.38 25.03 -7.68
N LEU A 60 3.94 25.18 -8.93
CA LEU A 60 4.81 25.46 -10.07
C LEU A 60 5.55 26.79 -9.90
N HIS A 61 4.82 27.83 -9.49
CA HIS A 61 5.40 29.16 -9.22
C HIS A 61 6.48 29.07 -8.15
N ARG A 62 6.18 28.44 -7.00
CA ARG A 62 7.14 28.26 -5.91
C ARG A 62 8.38 27.45 -6.31
N LEU A 63 8.22 26.39 -7.12
CA LEU A 63 9.35 25.61 -7.62
C LEU A 63 10.22 26.44 -8.58
N LYS A 64 9.61 27.29 -9.41
CA LYS A 64 10.31 28.22 -10.31
C LYS A 64 11.09 29.27 -9.52
N GLU A 65 10.50 29.91 -8.52
CA GLU A 65 11.15 30.88 -7.63
C GLU A 65 12.35 30.27 -6.89
N GLN A 66 12.25 28.98 -6.50
CA GLN A 66 13.34 28.25 -5.87
C GLN A 66 14.40 27.75 -6.87
N GLY A 67 14.28 28.06 -8.16
CA GLY A 67 15.21 27.61 -9.20
C GLY A 67 15.20 26.10 -9.46
N LYS A 68 14.18 25.38 -8.96
CA LYS A 68 14.07 23.92 -9.08
C LYS A 68 13.49 23.44 -10.41
N ILE A 69 12.76 24.30 -11.10
CA ILE A 69 12.26 24.11 -12.46
C ILE A 69 12.40 25.39 -13.27
N THR A 70 12.54 25.28 -14.58
CA THR A 70 12.57 26.40 -15.51
C THR A 70 11.15 26.88 -15.86
N GLY A 71 11.02 28.10 -16.43
CA GLY A 71 9.73 28.58 -16.95
C GLY A 71 9.14 27.66 -18.03
N GLN A 72 9.99 27.12 -18.92
CA GLN A 72 9.56 26.18 -19.96
C GLN A 72 9.06 24.84 -19.37
N GLN A 73 9.72 24.35 -18.33
CA GLN A 73 9.26 23.15 -17.62
C GLN A 73 7.93 23.37 -16.93
N ALA A 74 7.72 24.54 -16.31
CA ALA A 74 6.45 24.90 -15.70
C ALA A 74 5.33 24.96 -16.77
N GLU A 75 5.61 25.54 -17.96
CA GLU A 75 4.63 25.60 -19.04
C GLU A 75 4.25 24.21 -19.58
N MET A 76 5.20 23.31 -19.74
CA MET A 76 4.93 21.93 -20.13
C MET A 76 4.16 21.17 -19.03
N ALA A 77 4.46 21.43 -17.76
CA ALA A 77 3.81 20.76 -16.63
C ALA A 77 2.31 21.08 -16.53
N ARG A 78 1.86 22.25 -16.99
CA ARG A 78 0.42 22.62 -17.07
C ARG A 78 -0.36 21.76 -18.06
N GLN A 79 0.31 21.07 -18.97
CA GLN A 79 -0.28 20.29 -20.04
C GLN A 79 -0.27 18.77 -19.78
N ILE A 80 0.16 18.35 -18.58
CA ILE A 80 0.22 16.94 -18.20
C ILE A 80 -0.44 16.72 -16.83
N PRO A 81 -1.04 15.54 -16.58
CA PRO A 81 -1.55 15.19 -15.26
C PRO A 81 -0.38 14.93 -14.29
N MET A 82 -0.63 15.11 -13.01
CA MET A 82 0.30 14.67 -11.95
C MET A 82 0.55 13.17 -12.02
N ALA A 83 -0.48 12.37 -12.24
CA ALA A 83 -0.38 10.94 -12.48
C ALA A 83 -1.23 10.55 -13.69
N GLN A 84 -0.64 9.82 -14.62
CA GLN A 84 -1.36 9.19 -15.74
C GLN A 84 -2.09 7.92 -15.27
N ASP A 85 -1.49 7.24 -14.29
CA ASP A 85 -1.95 5.99 -13.72
C ASP A 85 -2.46 6.22 -12.29
N LEU A 86 -3.71 5.87 -12.06
CA LEU A 86 -4.35 5.95 -10.75
C LEU A 86 -4.87 4.58 -10.36
N THR A 87 -4.57 4.13 -9.17
CA THR A 87 -5.09 2.90 -8.61
C THR A 87 -6.23 3.22 -7.64
N ALA A 88 -7.41 2.74 -7.94
CA ALA A 88 -8.50 2.68 -6.98
C ALA A 88 -8.10 1.70 -5.87
N GLU A 89 -7.76 2.21 -4.70
CA GLU A 89 -7.33 1.39 -3.56
C GLU A 89 -8.54 1.07 -2.68
N ALA A 90 -9.10 -0.11 -2.89
CA ALA A 90 -10.20 -0.65 -2.10
C ALA A 90 -9.72 -1.18 -0.74
N ASP A 91 -10.49 -2.03 -0.07
CA ASP A 91 -10.12 -2.61 1.21
C ASP A 91 -8.77 -3.35 1.14
N SER A 92 -7.78 -2.85 1.86
CA SER A 92 -6.38 -3.28 1.77
C SER A 92 -5.69 -3.32 3.14
N GLY A 93 -4.54 -4.00 3.23
CA GLY A 93 -3.69 -3.95 4.42
C GLY A 93 -3.03 -2.58 4.60
N GLY A 94 -2.77 -2.19 5.84
CA GLY A 94 -2.25 -0.88 6.21
C GLY A 94 -3.32 0.19 6.24
N HIS A 95 -2.99 1.43 5.85
CA HIS A 95 -3.96 2.50 5.75
C HIS A 95 -5.01 2.16 4.69
N THR A 96 -6.28 2.19 5.07
CA THR A 96 -7.40 1.88 4.18
C THR A 96 -8.66 2.59 4.64
N ASP A 97 -9.48 3.04 3.69
CA ASP A 97 -10.83 3.54 3.94
C ASP A 97 -11.87 2.39 3.89
N ASN A 98 -11.43 1.13 3.76
CA ASN A 98 -12.27 -0.08 3.65
C ASN A 98 -13.37 0.04 2.56
N ARG A 99 -13.06 0.73 1.46
CA ARG A 99 -14.04 0.93 0.37
C ARG A 99 -14.25 -0.37 -0.40
N PRO A 100 -15.51 -0.77 -0.66
CA PRO A 100 -15.78 -1.91 -1.54
C PRO A 100 -15.29 -1.65 -2.97
N ALA A 101 -14.53 -2.59 -3.54
CA ALA A 101 -13.95 -2.45 -4.88
C ALA A 101 -15.02 -2.23 -5.96
N LEU A 102 -16.17 -2.91 -5.84
CA LEU A 102 -17.30 -2.84 -6.79
C LEU A 102 -17.96 -1.44 -6.83
N CYS A 103 -17.82 -0.64 -5.78
CA CYS A 103 -18.33 0.74 -5.75
C CYS A 103 -17.22 1.73 -6.11
N LEU A 104 -16.03 1.55 -5.54
CA LEU A 104 -14.92 2.49 -5.70
C LEU A 104 -14.42 2.54 -7.16
N PHE A 105 -14.23 1.38 -7.80
CA PHE A 105 -13.63 1.34 -9.13
C PHE A 105 -14.46 2.05 -10.20
N PRO A 106 -15.79 1.82 -10.33
CA PRO A 106 -16.64 2.55 -11.27
C PRO A 106 -16.62 4.06 -11.04
N THR A 107 -16.60 4.51 -9.78
CA THR A 107 -16.52 5.92 -9.41
C THR A 107 -15.21 6.54 -9.92
N MET A 108 -14.07 5.89 -9.67
CA MET A 108 -12.76 6.37 -10.15
C MET A 108 -12.66 6.34 -11.69
N LYS A 109 -13.32 5.37 -12.33
CA LYS A 109 -13.40 5.29 -13.81
C LYS A 109 -14.20 6.45 -14.40
N ALA A 110 -15.35 6.77 -13.80
CA ALA A 110 -16.17 7.91 -14.21
C ALA A 110 -15.40 9.23 -14.05
N LEU A 111 -14.71 9.40 -12.94
CA LEU A 111 -13.84 10.57 -12.70
C LEU A 111 -12.71 10.66 -13.74
N ARG A 112 -12.05 9.54 -14.07
CA ARG A 112 -11.04 9.50 -15.15
C ARG A 112 -11.59 10.02 -16.45
N ASP A 113 -12.80 9.58 -16.85
CA ASP A 113 -13.45 9.97 -18.10
C ASP A 113 -13.82 11.47 -18.11
N GLU A 114 -14.27 11.99 -16.96
CA GLU A 114 -14.51 13.43 -16.77
C GLU A 114 -13.21 14.23 -16.95
N MET A 115 -12.14 13.85 -16.26
CA MET A 115 -10.86 14.55 -16.29
C MET A 115 -10.18 14.47 -17.66
N ALA A 116 -10.33 13.34 -18.36
CA ALA A 116 -9.82 13.19 -19.72
C ALA A 116 -10.51 14.14 -20.71
N ARG A 117 -11.84 14.34 -20.58
CA ARG A 117 -12.58 15.32 -21.39
C ARG A 117 -12.22 16.76 -21.03
N GLN A 118 -12.01 17.05 -19.75
CA GLN A 118 -11.72 18.40 -19.26
C GLN A 118 -10.36 18.92 -19.73
N HIS A 119 -9.35 18.05 -19.76
CA HIS A 119 -7.95 18.49 -19.94
C HIS A 119 -7.34 18.14 -21.31
N ASP A 120 -7.89 17.19 -22.04
CA ASP A 120 -7.40 16.74 -23.36
C ASP A 120 -5.86 16.56 -23.45
N TYR A 121 -5.32 15.74 -22.56
CA TYR A 121 -3.86 15.58 -22.41
C TYR A 121 -3.12 14.96 -23.61
N GLY A 122 -3.81 14.46 -24.63
CA GLY A 122 -3.20 13.70 -25.70
C GLY A 122 -2.56 12.37 -25.29
N ILE A 123 -2.71 11.97 -24.02
CA ILE A 123 -2.31 10.68 -23.47
C ILE A 123 -3.48 10.08 -22.66
N PRO A 124 -3.71 8.76 -22.73
CA PRO A 124 -4.81 8.14 -22.02
C PRO A 124 -4.54 8.13 -20.50
N LEU A 125 -5.52 8.58 -19.72
CA LEU A 125 -5.54 8.33 -18.27
C LEU A 125 -5.99 6.90 -18.01
N ARG A 126 -5.38 6.21 -17.04
CA ARG A 126 -5.65 4.81 -16.73
C ARG A 126 -6.04 4.64 -15.26
N VAL A 127 -6.99 3.74 -15.01
CA VAL A 127 -7.37 3.33 -13.66
C VAL A 127 -7.05 1.85 -13.49
N GLY A 128 -6.26 1.54 -12.47
CA GLY A 128 -6.03 0.19 -11.97
C GLY A 128 -6.85 -0.07 -10.70
N LEU A 129 -6.84 -1.31 -10.23
CA LEU A 129 -7.52 -1.72 -9.01
C LEU A 129 -6.54 -2.39 -8.03
N ALA A 130 -6.64 -2.02 -6.76
CA ALA A 130 -5.97 -2.66 -5.63
C ALA A 130 -6.95 -2.83 -4.46
N GLY A 131 -6.56 -3.67 -3.50
CA GLY A 131 -7.43 -4.07 -2.39
C GLY A 131 -8.37 -5.21 -2.78
N GLY A 132 -8.27 -6.32 -2.07
CA GLY A 132 -9.02 -7.54 -2.39
C GLY A 132 -8.49 -8.36 -3.57
N ILE A 133 -7.43 -7.92 -4.26
CA ILE A 133 -6.87 -8.65 -5.43
C ILE A 133 -5.82 -9.66 -4.94
N ALA A 134 -6.14 -10.95 -5.07
CA ALA A 134 -5.30 -12.02 -4.57
C ALA A 134 -5.49 -13.38 -5.26
N THR A 135 -6.54 -13.53 -6.05
CA THR A 135 -6.87 -14.77 -6.76
C THR A 135 -7.13 -14.49 -8.23
N PRO A 136 -7.07 -15.49 -9.11
CA PRO A 136 -7.46 -15.35 -10.51
C PRO A 136 -8.86 -14.75 -10.69
N GLU A 137 -9.83 -15.12 -9.84
CA GLU A 137 -11.20 -14.61 -9.88
C GLU A 137 -11.25 -13.11 -9.61
N SER A 138 -10.56 -12.65 -8.55
CA SER A 138 -10.52 -11.21 -8.22
C SER A 138 -9.80 -10.41 -9.30
N ALA A 139 -8.75 -10.96 -9.89
CA ALA A 139 -8.02 -10.36 -11.01
C ALA A 139 -8.90 -10.31 -12.28
N ALA A 140 -9.59 -11.41 -12.62
CA ALA A 140 -10.53 -11.48 -13.75
C ALA A 140 -11.67 -10.46 -13.59
N ALA A 141 -12.25 -10.36 -12.39
CA ALA A 141 -13.29 -9.38 -12.08
C ALA A 141 -12.80 -7.93 -12.26
N ALA A 142 -11.58 -7.61 -11.81
CA ALA A 142 -10.96 -6.30 -12.01
C ALA A 142 -10.84 -5.95 -13.49
N PHE A 143 -10.32 -6.86 -14.31
CA PHE A 143 -10.20 -6.66 -15.76
C PHE A 143 -11.56 -6.60 -16.47
N ALA A 144 -12.52 -7.41 -16.05
CA ALA A 144 -13.89 -7.36 -16.58
C ALA A 144 -14.58 -6.01 -16.33
N MET A 145 -14.29 -5.37 -15.17
CA MET A 145 -14.73 -4.00 -14.89
C MET A 145 -13.99 -2.94 -15.72
N GLY A 146 -12.89 -3.31 -16.38
CA GLY A 146 -12.08 -2.42 -17.22
C GLY A 146 -10.87 -1.83 -16.51
N ALA A 147 -10.33 -2.48 -15.48
CA ALA A 147 -9.06 -2.09 -14.88
C ALA A 147 -7.92 -2.21 -15.90
N ALA A 148 -7.09 -1.18 -16.01
CA ALA A 148 -5.94 -1.17 -16.91
C ALA A 148 -4.78 -2.02 -16.37
N TYR A 149 -4.74 -2.22 -15.05
CA TYR A 149 -3.77 -3.04 -14.32
C TYR A 149 -4.32 -3.35 -12.92
N ILE A 150 -3.67 -4.27 -12.24
CA ILE A 150 -3.96 -4.62 -10.86
C ILE A 150 -2.72 -4.44 -9.99
N LEU A 151 -2.91 -4.17 -8.70
CA LEU A 151 -1.84 -4.16 -7.68
C LEU A 151 -2.20 -5.11 -6.55
N THR A 152 -1.19 -5.85 -6.08
CA THR A 152 -1.27 -6.70 -4.90
C THR A 152 -0.34 -6.15 -3.82
N GLY A 153 -0.76 -6.20 -2.56
CA GLY A 153 0.01 -5.73 -1.40
C GLY A 153 0.36 -6.87 -0.45
N SER A 154 -0.62 -7.36 0.32
CA SER A 154 -0.41 -8.42 1.32
C SER A 154 0.19 -9.69 0.72
N VAL A 155 -0.20 -10.06 -0.50
CA VAL A 155 0.36 -11.21 -1.22
C VAL A 155 1.85 -11.02 -1.47
N ASN A 156 2.27 -9.85 -1.98
CA ASN A 156 3.69 -9.57 -2.25
C ASN A 156 4.54 -9.57 -0.97
N GLN A 157 3.95 -9.16 0.17
CA GLN A 157 4.64 -9.18 1.45
C GLN A 157 4.98 -10.62 1.91
N SER A 158 4.23 -11.63 1.46
CA SER A 158 4.53 -13.05 1.70
C SER A 158 5.53 -13.65 0.72
N CYS A 159 5.96 -12.93 -0.33
CA CYS A 159 6.91 -13.41 -1.32
C CYS A 159 8.35 -13.41 -0.80
N VAL A 160 9.21 -14.22 -1.45
CA VAL A 160 10.60 -14.38 -1.02
C VAL A 160 11.41 -13.09 -1.12
N GLU A 161 11.12 -12.23 -2.10
CA GLU A 161 11.81 -10.97 -2.33
C GLU A 161 11.40 -9.85 -1.36
N ALA A 162 10.31 -10.04 -0.59
CA ALA A 162 9.90 -9.04 0.39
C ALA A 162 10.90 -8.97 1.54
N ASP A 163 11.25 -7.76 1.94
CA ASP A 163 12.16 -7.47 3.07
C ASP A 163 11.39 -7.59 4.42
N THR A 164 10.76 -8.76 4.62
CA THR A 164 10.10 -9.16 5.85
C THR A 164 10.75 -10.42 6.41
N SER A 165 10.71 -10.59 7.72
CA SER A 165 11.32 -11.75 8.37
C SER A 165 10.66 -13.07 7.95
N PRO A 166 11.39 -14.20 8.03
CA PRO A 166 10.82 -15.52 7.76
C PRO A 166 9.60 -15.84 8.65
N LEU A 167 9.60 -15.37 9.90
CA LEU A 167 8.49 -15.54 10.82
C LEU A 167 7.24 -14.81 10.32
N VAL A 168 7.37 -13.56 9.85
CA VAL A 168 6.25 -12.80 9.26
C VAL A 168 5.71 -13.49 8.01
N LYS A 169 6.59 -14.00 7.13
CA LYS A 169 6.17 -14.75 5.94
C LYS A 169 5.37 -15.99 6.30
N LYS A 170 5.79 -16.72 7.35
CA LYS A 170 5.05 -17.87 7.88
C LYS A 170 3.68 -17.45 8.42
N MET A 171 3.62 -16.40 9.25
CA MET A 171 2.36 -15.90 9.81
C MET A 171 1.38 -15.45 8.70
N LEU A 172 1.89 -14.79 7.66
CA LEU A 172 1.08 -14.41 6.50
C LEU A 172 0.59 -15.63 5.71
N ALA A 173 1.41 -16.69 5.56
CA ALA A 173 1.02 -17.91 4.87
C ALA A 173 -0.05 -18.72 5.62
N GLU A 174 -0.17 -18.53 6.92
CA GLU A 174 -1.20 -19.17 7.76
C GLU A 174 -2.47 -18.31 7.92
N ALA A 175 -2.45 -17.05 7.43
CA ALA A 175 -3.54 -16.10 7.58
C ALA A 175 -4.78 -16.55 6.81
N ARG A 176 -5.95 -16.39 7.43
CA ARG A 176 -7.27 -16.55 6.82
C ARG A 176 -7.91 -15.18 6.61
N GLN A 177 -8.97 -15.12 5.82
CA GLN A 177 -9.67 -13.87 5.52
C GLN A 177 -10.13 -13.12 6.79
N ALA A 178 -10.59 -13.86 7.81
CA ALA A 178 -11.06 -13.29 9.07
C ALA A 178 -9.92 -12.91 10.05
N ASP A 179 -8.66 -13.18 9.72
CA ASP A 179 -7.50 -12.93 10.62
C ASP A 179 -6.96 -11.50 10.52
N VAL A 180 -7.78 -10.55 10.08
CA VAL A 180 -7.42 -9.13 10.00
C VAL A 180 -8.27 -8.28 10.93
N ILE A 181 -7.73 -7.13 11.36
CA ILE A 181 -8.39 -6.20 12.27
C ILE A 181 -7.83 -4.80 12.08
N MET A 182 -8.62 -3.77 12.41
CA MET A 182 -8.17 -2.39 12.45
C MET A 182 -7.46 -2.07 13.77
N ALA A 183 -6.28 -1.46 13.70
CA ALA A 183 -5.47 -1.02 14.84
C ALA A 183 -5.05 0.44 14.66
N PRO A 184 -4.71 1.19 15.73
CA PRO A 184 -4.23 2.57 15.61
C PRO A 184 -2.97 2.67 14.74
N ALA A 185 -2.93 3.69 13.87
CA ALA A 185 -1.78 4.02 13.05
C ALA A 185 -0.75 4.83 13.85
N ALA A 186 0.54 4.51 13.71
CA ALA A 186 1.60 5.23 14.42
C ALA A 186 1.79 6.67 13.94
N ASP A 187 1.68 6.92 12.65
CA ASP A 187 1.92 8.22 12.01
C ASP A 187 0.79 9.22 12.22
N MET A 188 -0.44 8.76 12.36
CA MET A 188 -1.64 9.56 12.54
C MET A 188 -2.40 9.17 13.83
N PHE A 189 -1.67 8.78 14.86
CA PHE A 189 -2.21 8.29 16.13
C PHE A 189 -3.13 9.29 16.83
N GLU A 190 -2.68 10.52 16.95
CA GLU A 190 -3.44 11.62 17.61
C GLU A 190 -4.77 11.92 16.89
N MET A 191 -4.85 11.62 15.61
CA MET A 191 -6.06 11.79 14.77
C MET A 191 -7.01 10.58 14.82
N GLY A 192 -6.63 9.51 15.52
CA GLY A 192 -7.43 8.28 15.60
C GLY A 192 -7.51 7.47 14.32
N VAL A 193 -6.61 7.72 13.36
CA VAL A 193 -6.55 6.96 12.12
C VAL A 193 -6.10 5.53 12.41
N LYS A 194 -6.64 4.58 11.66
CA LYS A 194 -6.38 3.15 11.84
C LYS A 194 -5.72 2.54 10.62
N VAL A 195 -5.02 1.44 10.85
CA VAL A 195 -4.42 0.56 9.83
C VAL A 195 -4.98 -0.84 9.96
N GLN A 196 -5.14 -1.54 8.83
CA GLN A 196 -5.56 -2.94 8.83
C GLN A 196 -4.35 -3.85 8.97
N VAL A 197 -4.38 -4.72 9.98
CA VAL A 197 -3.25 -5.56 10.38
C VAL A 197 -3.69 -7.01 10.60
N LEU A 198 -2.72 -7.92 10.55
CA LEU A 198 -2.91 -9.31 10.98
C LEU A 198 -3.11 -9.35 12.50
N LYS A 199 -4.19 -10.03 12.94
CA LYS A 199 -4.43 -10.28 14.38
C LYS A 199 -3.98 -11.67 14.83
N ARG A 200 -3.88 -12.62 13.88
CA ARG A 200 -3.47 -13.99 14.19
C ARG A 200 -2.00 -14.04 14.64
N GLY A 201 -1.76 -14.62 15.82
CA GLY A 201 -0.41 -14.78 16.38
C GLY A 201 0.22 -13.52 16.95
N THR A 202 -0.50 -12.39 17.00
CA THR A 202 -0.04 -11.15 17.63
C THR A 202 -1.10 -10.54 18.56
N MET A 203 -0.65 -9.73 19.52
CA MET A 203 -1.50 -8.91 20.39
C MET A 203 -1.42 -7.42 20.02
N PHE A 204 -0.74 -7.07 18.93
CA PHE A 204 -0.49 -5.68 18.53
C PHE A 204 -1.76 -4.83 18.52
N SER A 205 -2.82 -5.32 17.86
CA SER A 205 -4.09 -4.57 17.74
C SER A 205 -4.73 -4.26 19.08
N MET A 206 -4.71 -5.22 20.00
CA MET A 206 -5.26 -5.04 21.36
C MET A 206 -4.43 -4.05 22.16
N ARG A 207 -3.10 -4.20 22.11
CA ARG A 207 -2.16 -3.31 22.82
C ARG A 207 -2.22 -1.89 22.27
N GLY A 208 -2.20 -1.74 20.94
CA GLY A 208 -2.35 -0.45 20.28
C GLY A 208 -3.67 0.24 20.62
N THR A 209 -4.78 -0.49 20.63
CA THR A 209 -6.09 0.03 21.03
C THR A 209 -6.07 0.48 22.49
N LYS A 210 -5.48 -0.30 23.40
CA LYS A 210 -5.34 0.07 24.81
C LYS A 210 -4.52 1.36 24.99
N LEU A 211 -3.41 1.50 24.26
CA LEU A 211 -2.62 2.74 24.27
C LEU A 211 -3.42 3.94 23.74
N TYR A 212 -4.20 3.74 22.71
CA TYR A 212 -5.06 4.80 22.17
C TYR A 212 -6.17 5.20 23.16
N ASP A 213 -6.79 4.24 23.84
CA ASP A 213 -7.81 4.51 24.86
C ASP A 213 -7.22 5.30 26.05
N ILE A 214 -6.02 4.94 26.51
CA ILE A 214 -5.29 5.69 27.54
C ILE A 214 -5.02 7.12 27.07
N TYR A 215 -4.47 7.29 25.86
CA TYR A 215 -4.20 8.62 25.29
C TYR A 215 -5.46 9.48 25.20
N ARG A 216 -6.59 8.88 24.82
CA ARG A 216 -7.84 9.61 24.64
C ARG A 216 -8.47 10.07 25.97
N THR A 217 -8.24 9.32 27.04
CA THR A 217 -8.89 9.52 28.35
C THR A 217 -8.05 10.29 29.36
N HIS A 218 -6.73 10.42 29.13
CA HIS A 218 -5.82 11.08 30.06
C HIS A 218 -4.99 12.15 29.34
N ASP A 219 -4.63 13.21 30.06
CA ASP A 219 -3.83 14.31 29.50
C ASP A 219 -2.32 14.14 29.77
N ARG A 220 -1.93 13.24 30.66
CA ARG A 220 -0.55 12.86 30.93
C ARG A 220 -0.48 11.40 31.41
N PHE A 221 0.69 10.77 31.27
CA PHE A 221 0.87 9.37 31.65
C PHE A 221 0.76 9.15 33.18
N GLU A 222 1.15 10.16 33.96
CA GLU A 222 1.11 10.14 35.42
C GLU A 222 -0.33 10.07 35.97
N ASP A 223 -1.33 10.57 35.23
CA ASP A 223 -2.75 10.52 35.59
C ASP A 223 -3.40 9.16 35.32
N VAL A 224 -2.71 8.27 34.61
CA VAL A 224 -3.19 6.91 34.33
C VAL A 224 -3.15 6.07 35.61
N PRO A 225 -4.19 5.26 35.91
CA PRO A 225 -4.19 4.36 37.04
C PRO A 225 -2.94 3.47 37.10
N GLU A 226 -2.43 3.22 38.33
CA GLU A 226 -1.14 2.54 38.51
C GLU A 226 -1.08 1.16 37.87
N ASP A 227 -2.16 0.38 37.95
CA ASP A 227 -2.28 -0.93 37.32
C ASP A 227 -2.12 -0.87 35.81
N GLN A 228 -2.70 0.16 35.18
CA GLN A 228 -2.59 0.37 33.73
C GLN A 228 -1.21 0.89 33.33
N ARG A 229 -0.59 1.76 34.14
CA ARG A 229 0.81 2.19 33.91
C ARG A 229 1.76 0.99 33.98
N LYS A 230 1.66 0.16 35.00
CA LYS A 230 2.46 -1.08 35.13
C LYS A 230 2.26 -1.99 33.92
N LEU A 231 1.01 -2.19 33.49
CA LEU A 231 0.73 -2.99 32.29
C LEU A 231 1.44 -2.44 31.05
N VAL A 232 1.41 -1.12 30.85
CA VAL A 232 2.06 -0.47 29.69
C VAL A 232 3.58 -0.63 29.79
N GLU A 233 4.19 -0.32 30.93
CA GLU A 233 5.63 -0.33 31.13
C GLU A 233 6.20 -1.75 31.09
N GLU A 234 5.65 -2.67 31.88
CA GLU A 234 6.20 -4.03 32.03
C GLU A 234 5.89 -4.93 30.83
N THR A 235 4.69 -4.79 30.25
CA THR A 235 4.22 -5.72 29.22
C THR A 235 4.35 -5.18 27.80
N PHE A 236 4.04 -3.90 27.54
CA PHE A 236 4.08 -3.35 26.19
C PHE A 236 5.44 -2.75 25.87
N LEU A 237 5.88 -1.76 26.64
CA LEU A 237 7.17 -1.10 26.44
C LEU A 237 8.33 -2.03 26.82
N LYS A 238 8.21 -2.79 27.91
CA LYS A 238 9.25 -3.58 28.58
C LYS A 238 10.39 -2.69 29.09
N SER A 239 10.06 -1.47 29.44
CA SER A 239 10.90 -0.43 30.01
C SER A 239 9.99 0.58 30.72
N SER A 240 10.55 1.44 31.55
CA SER A 240 9.78 2.54 32.12
C SER A 240 9.35 3.54 31.04
N PHE A 241 8.26 4.25 31.28
CA PHE A 241 7.79 5.30 30.37
C PHE A 241 8.86 6.39 30.13
N GLU A 242 9.64 6.70 31.18
CA GLU A 242 10.67 7.72 31.10
C GLU A 242 11.89 7.25 30.28
N GLU A 243 12.30 5.98 30.41
CA GLU A 243 13.35 5.41 29.55
C GLU A 243 12.92 5.42 28.08
N GLU A 244 11.66 5.06 27.79
CA GLU A 244 11.16 5.07 26.42
C GLU A 244 10.98 6.51 25.88
N TRP A 245 10.69 7.47 26.79
CA TRP A 245 10.71 8.88 26.41
C TRP A 245 12.11 9.35 26.02
N GLU A 246 13.16 8.97 26.76
CA GLU A 246 14.53 9.35 26.40
C GLU A 246 14.93 8.82 25.01
N ASN A 247 14.58 7.56 24.71
CA ASN A 247 14.79 6.95 23.39
C ASN A 247 14.03 7.71 22.28
N THR A 248 12.77 8.03 22.55
CA THR A 248 11.88 8.75 21.65
C THR A 248 12.37 10.20 21.42
N ARG A 249 12.80 10.88 22.49
CA ARG A 249 13.39 12.21 22.44
C ARG A 249 14.65 12.24 21.59
N ALA A 250 15.55 11.26 21.78
CA ALA A 250 16.76 11.16 20.97
C ALA A 250 16.48 10.91 19.47
N PHE A 251 15.44 10.13 19.18
CA PHE A 251 15.00 9.89 17.79
C PHE A 251 14.47 11.15 17.13
N PHE A 252 13.50 11.83 17.76
CA PHE A 252 12.88 13.03 17.21
C PHE A 252 13.83 14.23 17.23
N GLY A 253 14.73 14.33 18.22
CA GLY A 253 15.75 15.39 18.27
C GLY A 253 16.62 15.44 17.02
N ARG A 254 16.88 14.30 16.39
CA ARG A 254 17.62 14.21 15.11
C ARG A 254 16.76 14.41 13.88
N ARG A 255 15.48 14.03 13.93
CA ARG A 255 14.61 13.97 12.76
C ARG A 255 13.63 15.13 12.65
N ASP A 256 13.07 15.56 13.75
CA ASP A 256 12.09 16.65 13.86
C ASP A 256 12.11 17.25 15.28
N PRO A 257 13.07 18.14 15.58
CA PRO A 257 13.24 18.72 16.93
C PRO A 257 11.99 19.45 17.44
N VAL A 258 11.15 19.97 16.55
CA VAL A 258 9.90 20.67 16.92
C VAL A 258 8.96 19.77 17.75
N GLN A 259 8.96 18.45 17.48
CA GLN A 259 8.17 17.51 18.27
C GLN A 259 8.65 17.44 19.73
N VAL A 260 9.97 17.49 19.93
CA VAL A 260 10.58 17.47 21.28
C VAL A 260 10.22 18.75 22.03
N ASP A 261 10.37 19.91 21.40
CA ASP A 261 10.03 21.22 22.00
C ASP A 261 8.54 21.31 22.40
N ARG A 262 7.67 20.73 21.57
CA ARG A 262 6.25 20.62 21.88
C ARG A 262 6.00 19.69 23.07
N ALA A 263 6.62 18.52 23.09
CA ALA A 263 6.44 17.54 24.15
C ALA A 263 6.90 18.03 25.54
N GLN A 264 7.88 18.92 25.59
CA GLN A 264 8.31 19.56 26.85
C GLN A 264 7.23 20.46 27.49
N LYS A 265 6.32 20.99 26.66
CA LYS A 265 5.24 21.91 27.08
C LYS A 265 3.88 21.23 27.16
N ASP A 266 3.74 20.09 26.51
CA ASP A 266 2.48 19.36 26.34
C ASP A 266 2.69 17.88 26.74
N PRO A 267 2.38 17.51 28.00
CA PRO A 267 2.52 16.13 28.48
C PRO A 267 1.69 15.12 27.68
N LYS A 268 0.55 15.54 27.14
CA LYS A 268 -0.28 14.71 26.26
C LYS A 268 0.43 14.38 24.98
N HIS A 269 1.13 15.35 24.40
CA HIS A 269 1.95 15.13 23.21
C HIS A 269 3.16 14.23 23.51
N LYS A 270 3.82 14.41 24.71
CA LYS A 270 4.86 13.48 25.18
C LYS A 270 4.35 12.05 25.19
N MET A 271 3.19 11.81 25.81
CA MET A 271 2.55 10.48 25.87
C MET A 271 2.24 9.93 24.47
N ALA A 272 1.71 10.77 23.58
CA ALA A 272 1.45 10.39 22.20
C ALA A 272 2.72 9.93 21.47
N LEU A 273 3.84 10.66 21.63
CA LEU A 273 5.11 10.31 20.98
C LEU A 273 5.67 8.98 21.49
N VAL A 274 5.60 8.70 22.79
CA VAL A 274 6.02 7.41 23.37
C VAL A 274 5.16 6.27 22.83
N PHE A 275 3.83 6.42 22.79
CA PHE A 275 2.95 5.39 22.26
C PHE A 275 3.15 5.18 20.75
N ARG A 276 3.37 6.24 19.99
CA ARG A 276 3.73 6.18 18.57
C ARG A 276 5.06 5.47 18.34
N SER A 277 6.04 5.65 19.25
CA SER A 277 7.30 4.92 19.20
C SER A 277 7.06 3.41 19.28
N TYR A 278 6.28 2.93 20.26
CA TYR A 278 5.92 1.52 20.36
C TYR A 278 5.25 1.01 19.07
N LEU A 279 4.24 1.73 18.58
CA LEU A 279 3.52 1.33 17.36
C LEU A 279 4.43 1.27 16.14
N GLY A 280 5.35 2.23 15.99
CA GLY A 280 6.34 2.25 14.90
C GLY A 280 7.38 1.13 15.02
N GLN A 281 7.88 0.90 16.22
CA GLN A 281 8.83 -0.18 16.49
C GLN A 281 8.23 -1.57 16.26
N ALA A 282 6.92 -1.75 16.51
CA ALA A 282 6.22 -3.00 16.23
C ALA A 282 6.34 -3.47 14.77
N SER A 283 6.35 -2.53 13.82
CA SER A 283 6.64 -2.84 12.40
C SER A 283 8.11 -3.20 12.17
N LEU A 284 9.04 -2.52 12.85
CA LEU A 284 10.47 -2.80 12.73
C LEU A 284 10.83 -4.16 13.35
N TRP A 285 10.25 -4.51 14.49
CA TRP A 285 10.42 -5.84 15.10
C TRP A 285 9.90 -6.95 14.20
N ALA A 286 8.74 -6.75 13.56
CA ALA A 286 8.20 -7.69 12.60
C ALA A 286 9.13 -7.86 11.39
N LYS A 287 9.60 -6.75 10.80
CA LYS A 287 10.52 -6.75 9.68
C LYS A 287 11.83 -7.47 10.01
N SER A 288 12.43 -7.18 11.16
CA SER A 288 13.71 -7.73 11.59
C SER A 288 13.59 -9.14 12.21
N GLY A 289 12.37 -9.58 12.52
CA GLY A 289 12.13 -10.89 13.13
C GLY A 289 12.62 -11.00 14.58
N VAL A 290 12.45 -9.95 15.40
CA VAL A 290 12.87 -9.94 16.82
C VAL A 290 12.03 -10.92 17.62
N PRO A 291 12.58 -12.08 18.10
CA PRO A 291 11.77 -13.17 18.64
C PRO A 291 10.98 -12.76 19.89
N ASP A 292 11.60 -12.04 20.81
CA ASP A 292 11.01 -11.62 22.09
C ASP A 292 9.89 -10.60 21.95
N ARG A 293 9.72 -10.05 20.74
CA ARG A 293 8.69 -9.09 20.34
C ARG A 293 7.69 -9.67 19.34
N ALA A 294 7.71 -10.97 19.08
CA ALA A 294 6.81 -11.59 18.09
C ALA A 294 5.32 -11.33 18.41
N ILE A 295 4.98 -11.29 19.68
CA ILE A 295 3.62 -10.98 20.16
C ILE A 295 3.20 -9.53 19.86
N ASP A 296 4.16 -8.62 19.65
CA ASP A 296 3.96 -7.20 19.39
C ASP A 296 4.01 -6.84 17.89
N TYR A 297 4.23 -7.81 17.00
CA TYR A 297 4.40 -7.52 15.59
C TYR A 297 3.21 -6.80 14.97
N GLN A 298 3.47 -5.66 14.37
CA GLN A 298 2.56 -4.98 13.45
C GLN A 298 2.81 -5.47 12.03
N ILE A 299 1.89 -6.25 11.50
CA ILE A 299 1.97 -6.80 10.13
C ILE A 299 0.78 -6.28 9.34
N TRP A 300 1.03 -5.38 8.39
CA TRP A 300 -0.03 -4.88 7.53
C TRP A 300 -0.54 -6.00 6.65
N CYS A 301 -1.83 -6.31 6.78
CA CYS A 301 -2.46 -7.43 6.09
C CYS A 301 -3.93 -7.11 5.85
N GLY A 302 -4.37 -7.28 4.61
CA GLY A 302 -5.78 -7.23 4.24
C GLY A 302 -6.38 -8.63 4.08
N PRO A 303 -7.71 -8.75 3.95
CA PRO A 303 -8.43 -10.02 3.83
C PRO A 303 -8.01 -10.81 2.57
N ALA A 304 -7.48 -10.15 1.57
CA ALA A 304 -6.93 -10.74 0.35
C ALA A 304 -5.90 -11.84 0.64
N MET A 305 -5.11 -11.72 1.73
CA MET A 305 -4.10 -12.73 2.07
C MET A 305 -4.73 -14.09 2.35
N GLY A 306 -5.86 -14.13 3.07
CA GLY A 306 -6.58 -15.37 3.33
C GLY A 306 -7.15 -16.00 2.05
N ALA A 307 -7.69 -15.18 1.15
CA ALA A 307 -8.17 -15.66 -0.15
C ALA A 307 -7.02 -16.25 -1.00
N PHE A 308 -5.84 -15.58 -0.99
CA PHE A 308 -4.65 -16.10 -1.65
C PHE A 308 -4.23 -17.46 -1.09
N ASN A 309 -4.14 -17.58 0.23
CA ASN A 309 -3.74 -18.83 0.87
C ASN A 309 -4.70 -19.99 0.56
N GLU A 310 -6.01 -19.72 0.47
CA GLU A 310 -6.97 -20.74 0.08
C GLU A 310 -6.81 -21.16 -1.38
N TRP A 311 -6.56 -20.21 -2.29
CA TRP A 311 -6.32 -20.51 -3.71
C TRP A 311 -5.05 -21.36 -3.93
N VAL A 312 -3.96 -21.07 -3.21
CA VAL A 312 -2.68 -21.77 -3.41
C VAL A 312 -2.56 -23.08 -2.64
N LYS A 313 -3.54 -23.42 -1.82
CA LYS A 313 -3.54 -24.64 -1.00
C LYS A 313 -3.39 -25.90 -1.85
N GLY A 314 -2.49 -26.80 -1.46
CA GLY A 314 -2.16 -28.01 -2.22
C GLY A 314 -1.35 -27.77 -3.50
N SER A 315 -0.95 -26.53 -3.79
CA SER A 315 -0.19 -26.16 -4.99
C SER A 315 1.29 -25.89 -4.69
N ILE A 316 2.05 -25.66 -5.76
CA ILE A 316 3.47 -25.26 -5.67
C ILE A 316 3.70 -23.95 -4.92
N LEU A 317 2.70 -23.08 -4.83
CA LEU A 317 2.77 -21.78 -4.14
C LEU A 317 2.30 -21.82 -2.69
N GLU A 318 1.84 -22.97 -2.18
CA GLU A 318 1.46 -23.10 -0.77
C GLU A 318 2.63 -22.79 0.16
N PRO A 319 3.84 -23.37 -0.04
CA PRO A 319 5.00 -23.04 0.78
C PRO A 319 5.50 -21.62 0.51
N PRO A 320 5.72 -20.76 1.54
CA PRO A 320 6.17 -19.38 1.35
C PRO A 320 7.49 -19.25 0.57
N GLN A 321 8.39 -20.20 0.72
CA GLN A 321 9.69 -20.21 0.03
C GLN A 321 9.57 -20.35 -1.50
N ASN A 322 8.44 -20.79 -2.03
CA ASN A 322 8.17 -20.91 -3.45
C ASN A 322 7.50 -19.67 -4.05
N ARG A 323 7.08 -18.72 -3.20
CA ARG A 323 6.34 -17.52 -3.61
C ARG A 323 7.29 -16.45 -4.14
N LYS A 324 7.80 -16.66 -5.36
CA LYS A 324 8.49 -15.58 -6.07
C LYS A 324 7.47 -14.58 -6.61
N THR A 325 7.74 -13.29 -6.46
CA THR A 325 6.80 -12.23 -6.88
C THR A 325 6.38 -12.37 -8.34
N VAL A 326 7.33 -12.67 -9.22
CA VAL A 326 7.06 -12.87 -10.66
C VAL A 326 6.17 -14.08 -10.90
N THR A 327 6.51 -15.23 -10.28
CA THR A 327 5.71 -16.47 -10.40
C THR A 327 4.28 -16.27 -9.91
N VAL A 328 4.10 -15.59 -8.78
CA VAL A 328 2.78 -15.27 -8.23
C VAL A 328 2.00 -14.35 -9.19
N ALA A 329 2.61 -13.27 -9.66
CA ALA A 329 1.97 -12.32 -10.58
C ALA A 329 1.54 -13.00 -11.88
N LEU A 330 2.40 -13.84 -12.46
CA LEU A 330 2.09 -14.55 -13.71
C LEU A 330 0.98 -15.58 -13.53
N ASN A 331 0.94 -16.30 -12.41
CA ASN A 331 -0.15 -17.23 -12.11
C ASN A 331 -1.49 -16.50 -11.93
N LEU A 332 -1.50 -15.35 -11.26
CA LEU A 332 -2.71 -14.52 -11.14
C LEU A 332 -3.21 -14.06 -12.51
N LEU A 333 -2.32 -13.55 -13.37
CA LEU A 333 -2.68 -13.05 -14.70
C LEU A 333 -3.10 -14.19 -15.63
N TYR A 334 -2.40 -15.32 -15.62
CA TYR A 334 -2.75 -16.50 -16.40
C TYR A 334 -4.14 -17.01 -16.01
N GLY A 335 -4.35 -17.25 -14.71
CA GLY A 335 -5.65 -17.73 -14.23
C GLY A 335 -6.79 -16.73 -14.53
N ALA A 336 -6.55 -15.43 -14.41
CA ALA A 336 -7.53 -14.40 -14.80
C ALA A 336 -7.88 -14.48 -16.30
N ALA A 337 -6.90 -14.64 -17.16
CA ALA A 337 -7.11 -14.81 -18.60
C ALA A 337 -7.94 -16.07 -18.92
N VAL A 338 -7.63 -17.18 -18.25
CA VAL A 338 -8.40 -18.44 -18.38
C VAL A 338 -9.86 -18.22 -17.96
N ILE A 339 -10.11 -17.61 -16.80
CA ILE A 339 -11.47 -17.33 -16.30
C ILE A 339 -12.25 -16.45 -17.27
N LEU A 340 -11.65 -15.36 -17.75
CA LEU A 340 -12.30 -14.47 -18.72
C LEU A 340 -12.65 -15.21 -20.02
N ARG A 341 -11.74 -16.07 -20.51
CA ARG A 341 -11.99 -16.88 -21.71
C ARG A 341 -13.12 -17.89 -21.48
N LEU A 342 -13.07 -18.62 -20.36
CA LEU A 342 -14.12 -19.61 -20.03
C LEU A 342 -15.49 -18.97 -19.88
N ASN A 343 -15.57 -17.82 -19.20
CA ASN A 343 -16.83 -17.08 -19.06
C ASN A 343 -17.35 -16.59 -20.44
N GLY A 344 -16.47 -16.13 -21.30
CA GLY A 344 -16.83 -15.76 -22.68
C GLY A 344 -17.39 -16.93 -23.50
N LEU A 345 -16.83 -18.12 -23.36
CA LEU A 345 -17.30 -19.34 -24.02
C LEU A 345 -18.66 -19.81 -23.45
N LYS A 346 -18.81 -19.81 -22.12
CA LYS A 346 -20.08 -20.12 -21.46
C LYS A 346 -21.21 -19.19 -21.91
N ASN A 347 -20.94 -17.90 -22.00
CA ASN A 347 -21.92 -16.90 -22.48
C ASN A 347 -22.32 -17.12 -23.96
N GLN A 348 -21.49 -17.83 -24.73
CA GLN A 348 -21.79 -18.25 -26.11
C GLN A 348 -22.51 -19.59 -26.17
N GLY A 349 -22.89 -20.19 -25.04
CA GLY A 349 -23.58 -21.48 -24.99
C GLY A 349 -22.69 -22.72 -25.10
N ILE A 350 -21.35 -22.56 -25.01
CA ILE A 350 -20.43 -23.70 -25.05
C ILE A 350 -20.43 -24.37 -23.67
N ASP A 351 -20.74 -25.66 -23.65
CA ASP A 351 -20.66 -26.46 -22.42
C ASP A 351 -19.20 -26.78 -22.06
N LEU A 352 -18.79 -26.33 -20.85
CA LEU A 352 -17.46 -26.51 -20.31
C LEU A 352 -17.48 -27.37 -19.04
N SER A 353 -18.50 -28.19 -18.83
CA SER A 353 -18.69 -29.02 -17.63
C SER A 353 -17.55 -30.00 -17.33
N VAL A 354 -16.63 -30.21 -18.27
CA VAL A 354 -15.48 -31.12 -18.17
C VAL A 354 -14.14 -30.37 -17.96
N ALA A 355 -14.14 -29.04 -17.80
CA ALA A 355 -12.89 -28.29 -17.60
C ALA A 355 -12.41 -28.44 -16.14
N PRO A 356 -11.39 -29.26 -15.87
CA PRO A 356 -10.85 -29.39 -14.52
C PRO A 356 -10.16 -28.11 -14.12
N ASP A 357 -9.76 -28.02 -12.87
CA ASP A 357 -9.04 -27.01 -12.12
C ASP A 357 -7.95 -26.21 -12.92
N MET A 358 -8.41 -25.51 -13.97
CA MET A 358 -7.54 -24.82 -14.94
C MET A 358 -6.90 -23.53 -14.38
N VAL A 359 -7.24 -23.14 -13.15
CA VAL A 359 -6.76 -21.92 -12.52
C VAL A 359 -5.84 -22.18 -11.32
N SER A 360 -5.55 -23.44 -11.02
CA SER A 360 -4.54 -23.80 -10.02
C SER A 360 -3.16 -23.27 -10.41
N PRO A 361 -2.33 -22.87 -9.43
CA PRO A 361 -0.97 -22.40 -9.71
C PRO A 361 -0.13 -23.43 -10.47
N ILE A 362 0.54 -22.99 -11.53
CA ILE A 362 1.43 -23.80 -12.37
C ILE A 362 2.88 -23.31 -12.26
N THR A 363 3.82 -24.21 -12.60
CA THR A 363 5.26 -23.93 -12.50
C THR A 363 5.73 -22.88 -13.51
N ASP A 364 6.87 -22.22 -13.22
CA ASP A 364 7.51 -21.26 -14.14
C ASP A 364 7.80 -21.89 -15.51
N ALA A 365 8.27 -23.16 -15.54
CA ALA A 365 8.50 -23.87 -16.78
C ALA A 365 7.23 -24.05 -17.62
N ARG A 366 6.10 -24.33 -16.97
CA ARG A 366 4.80 -24.43 -17.66
C ARG A 366 4.30 -23.07 -18.13
N LEU A 367 4.44 -22.02 -17.31
CA LEU A 367 4.12 -20.63 -17.71
C LEU A 367 4.93 -20.22 -18.93
N SER A 368 6.27 -20.44 -18.92
CA SER A 368 7.15 -20.13 -20.05
C SER A 368 6.70 -20.83 -21.34
N SER A 369 6.34 -22.11 -21.25
CA SER A 369 5.88 -22.87 -22.43
C SER A 369 4.56 -22.33 -23.00
N LEU A 370 3.65 -21.87 -22.13
CA LEU A 370 2.34 -21.34 -22.54
C LEU A 370 2.45 -19.92 -23.11
N CYS A 371 3.25 -19.07 -22.49
CA CYS A 371 3.41 -17.66 -22.90
C CYS A 371 4.43 -17.49 -24.04
N LYS A 372 5.17 -18.53 -24.42
CA LYS A 372 6.31 -18.48 -25.37
C LYS A 372 7.34 -17.40 -24.98
N CYS A 373 7.50 -17.17 -23.68
CA CYS A 373 8.41 -16.19 -23.09
C CYS A 373 9.47 -16.94 -22.29
N ASP A 374 10.72 -16.50 -22.41
CA ASP A 374 11.81 -16.96 -21.55
C ASP A 374 11.85 -16.07 -20.30
N PHE A 375 11.49 -16.62 -19.13
CA PHE A 375 11.49 -15.88 -17.85
C PHE A 375 12.83 -15.95 -17.13
N ASP A 376 13.75 -16.84 -17.55
CA ASP A 376 15.09 -16.96 -16.92
C ASP A 376 15.96 -15.72 -17.18
N GLY A 377 15.70 -14.98 -18.25
CA GLY A 377 16.37 -13.71 -18.56
C GLY A 377 15.88 -12.49 -17.75
N VAL A 378 14.81 -12.60 -16.97
CA VAL A 378 14.23 -11.49 -16.20
C VAL A 378 14.88 -11.32 -14.82
N ASN A 379 15.69 -12.27 -14.37
CA ASN A 379 16.46 -12.20 -13.14
C ASN A 379 17.62 -11.21 -13.25
N GLY A 380 17.36 -9.91 -13.25
CA GLY A 380 18.41 -8.88 -13.14
C GLY A 380 18.10 -7.51 -13.74
N LYS A 381 17.01 -7.35 -14.47
CA LYS A 381 16.62 -6.06 -15.07
C LYS A 381 15.13 -5.80 -14.92
N VAL A 382 14.61 -5.84 -13.72
CA VAL A 382 13.26 -5.40 -13.45
C VAL A 382 13.32 -4.05 -12.74
N PHE A 383 13.01 -3.02 -13.55
CA PHE A 383 12.58 -1.65 -13.25
C PHE A 383 13.49 -0.73 -12.47
#